data_509f13219234921bd62a68a0aaafd971
#
_entry.id   509f13219234921bd62a68a0aaafd971
#
_cell.length_a   1.000
_cell.length_b   1.000
_cell.length_c   1.000
_cell.angle_alpha   90.00
_cell.angle_beta   90.00
_cell.angle_gamma   90.00
#
_symmetry.space_group_name_H-M   'P 1'
#
loop_
_entity.id
_entity.type
_entity.pdbx_description
1 polymer ?
#
loop_
_entity_poly.entity_id
_entity_poly.type
_entity_poly.pdbx_seq_one_letter_code
_entity_poly.pdbx_strand_id
1 'polypeptide(L)'
;MCEIEPENLAKLIAPSGFYNIKSVRIKSFCEAIAAKFGDFESFCELVKRPWLRKIKGVGDETCDSILCYACGQEVMVADSYSARILGAFGYEFESYDELSEWLSELDFKRVFSVCGADDVNTAYCAFHGLIDEFCKAHFKGGKFDEKALRLFENLR
;
A
#
# COMPACT_ATOMS: atom_id res chain seq x y z
N MET A 1 17.48 10.70 -8.60
CA MET A 1 17.53 9.31 -8.08
C MET A 1 18.41 8.39 -8.92
N CYS A 2 18.36 8.46 -10.26
CA CYS A 2 19.23 7.62 -11.11
C CYS A 2 20.73 7.92 -10.98
N GLU A 3 21.11 9.14 -10.56
CA GLU A 3 22.51 9.56 -10.42
C GLU A 3 23.14 9.20 -9.05
N ILE A 4 22.33 8.87 -8.05
CA ILE A 4 22.85 8.53 -6.72
C ILE A 4 23.38 7.09 -6.69
N GLU A 5 24.56 6.91 -6.12
CA GLU A 5 25.12 5.57 -5.91
C GLU A 5 24.34 4.81 -4.83
N PRO A 6 24.12 3.48 -4.99
CA PRO A 6 23.33 2.68 -4.05
C PRO A 6 23.80 2.78 -2.61
N GLU A 7 25.13 2.88 -2.37
CA GLU A 7 25.71 3.00 -1.04
C GLU A 7 25.34 4.34 -0.37
N ASN A 8 25.24 5.40 -1.13
CA ASN A 8 24.83 6.71 -0.62
C ASN A 8 23.33 6.75 -0.36
N LEU A 9 22.52 6.16 -1.26
CA LEU A 9 21.10 5.99 -1.04
C LEU A 9 20.81 5.12 0.18
N ALA A 10 21.58 4.05 0.39
CA ALA A 10 21.45 3.17 1.55
C ALA A 10 21.63 3.92 2.87
N LYS A 11 22.59 4.85 2.94
CA LYS A 11 22.80 5.70 4.12
C LYS A 11 21.59 6.60 4.41
N LEU A 12 20.99 7.19 3.37
CA LEU A 12 19.82 8.07 3.51
C LEU A 12 18.58 7.33 4.00
N ILE A 13 18.38 6.09 3.55
CA ILE A 13 17.20 5.27 3.90
C ILE A 13 17.47 4.28 5.03
N ALA A 14 18.59 4.38 5.74
CA ALA A 14 18.98 3.47 6.82
C ALA A 14 17.87 3.21 7.85
N PRO A 15 17.07 4.20 8.30
CA PRO A 15 15.96 3.97 9.23
C PRO A 15 14.86 3.05 8.72
N SER A 16 14.77 2.81 7.39
CA SER A 16 13.72 1.97 6.79
C SER A 16 13.93 0.45 6.97
N GLY A 17 15.07 0.01 7.49
CA GLY A 17 15.49 -1.39 7.54
C GLY A 17 15.76 -1.98 6.14
N PHE A 18 16.57 -3.05 6.07
CA PHE A 18 16.96 -3.68 4.79
C PHE A 18 17.47 -2.71 3.72
N TYR A 19 18.06 -1.60 4.15
CA TYR A 19 18.41 -0.44 3.33
C TYR A 19 19.37 -0.77 2.19
N ASN A 20 20.29 -1.74 2.35
CA ASN A 20 21.20 -2.15 1.28
C ASN A 20 20.45 -2.78 0.09
N ILE A 21 19.49 -3.66 0.37
CA ILE A 21 18.67 -4.28 -0.68
C ILE A 21 17.68 -3.25 -1.26
N LYS A 22 17.08 -2.43 -0.40
CA LYS A 22 16.13 -1.39 -0.82
C LYS A 22 16.79 -0.36 -1.73
N SER A 23 18.01 0.12 -1.41
CA SER A 23 18.70 1.12 -2.23
C SER A 23 18.97 0.64 -3.65
N VAL A 24 19.42 -0.62 -3.80
CA VAL A 24 19.62 -1.23 -5.12
C VAL A 24 18.31 -1.35 -5.89
N ARG A 25 17.24 -1.82 -5.22
CA ARG A 25 15.92 -1.97 -5.86
C ARG A 25 15.31 -0.62 -6.27
N ILE A 26 15.41 0.40 -5.42
CA ILE A 26 14.92 1.75 -5.73
C ILE A 26 15.68 2.33 -6.92
N LYS A 27 17.01 2.21 -6.95
CA LYS A 27 17.80 2.68 -8.09
C LYS A 27 17.38 1.97 -9.39
N SER A 28 17.34 0.64 -9.39
CA SER A 28 16.92 -0.13 -10.56
C SER A 28 15.50 0.21 -11.02
N PHE A 29 14.60 0.48 -10.08
CA PHE A 29 13.24 0.90 -10.39
C PHE A 29 13.20 2.28 -11.08
N CYS A 30 13.95 3.27 -10.54
CA CYS A 30 14.06 4.59 -11.18
C CYS A 30 14.68 4.52 -12.58
N GLU A 31 15.70 3.70 -12.77
CA GLU A 31 16.32 3.46 -14.07
C GLU A 31 15.34 2.82 -15.07
N ALA A 32 14.53 1.86 -14.60
CA ALA A 32 13.49 1.24 -15.43
C ALA A 32 12.38 2.22 -15.82
N ILE A 33 11.99 3.14 -14.92
CA ILE A 33 11.05 4.23 -15.22
C ILE A 33 11.64 5.13 -16.31
N ALA A 34 12.84 5.64 -16.10
CA ALA A 34 13.50 6.53 -17.04
C ALA A 34 13.67 5.89 -18.43
N ALA A 35 14.06 4.63 -18.47
CA ALA A 35 14.26 3.89 -19.73
C ALA A 35 12.96 3.66 -20.50
N LYS A 36 11.83 3.42 -19.82
CA LYS A 36 10.57 3.08 -20.47
C LYS A 36 9.65 4.27 -20.72
N PHE A 37 9.58 5.19 -19.75
CA PHE A 37 8.59 6.28 -19.76
C PHE A 37 9.24 7.66 -19.96
N GLY A 38 10.56 7.77 -19.79
CA GLY A 38 11.31 9.02 -19.91
C GLY A 38 11.33 9.81 -18.59
N ASP A 39 10.18 10.14 -18.06
CA ASP A 39 10.03 10.89 -16.82
C ASP A 39 8.97 10.30 -15.88
N PHE A 40 8.82 10.91 -14.69
CA PHE A 40 7.90 10.42 -13.66
C PHE A 40 6.44 10.75 -13.97
N GLU A 41 6.15 11.86 -14.63
CA GLU A 41 4.79 12.24 -15.02
C GLU A 41 4.23 11.25 -16.04
N SER A 42 4.98 10.99 -17.11
CA SER A 42 4.65 9.97 -18.12
C SER A 42 4.50 8.56 -17.50
N PHE A 43 5.36 8.25 -16.52
CA PHE A 43 5.21 6.99 -15.77
C PHE A 43 3.87 6.94 -15.03
N CYS A 44 3.48 7.96 -14.27
CA CYS A 44 2.22 7.97 -13.52
C CYS A 44 0.99 7.83 -14.42
N GLU A 45 1.01 8.46 -15.60
CA GLU A 45 -0.09 8.40 -16.57
C GLU A 45 -0.20 7.04 -17.28
N LEU A 46 0.93 6.44 -17.63
CA LEU A 46 0.98 5.31 -18.55
C LEU A 46 1.21 3.95 -17.90
N VAL A 47 1.68 3.94 -16.65
CA VAL A 47 2.03 2.69 -15.97
C VAL A 47 0.81 1.81 -15.72
N LYS A 48 0.99 0.51 -15.88
CA LYS A 48 -0.02 -0.52 -15.60
C LYS A 48 0.56 -1.60 -14.69
N ARG A 49 -0.30 -2.19 -13.85
CA ARG A 49 0.02 -3.27 -12.91
C ARG A 49 0.91 -4.37 -13.52
N PRO A 50 0.65 -4.90 -14.75
CA PRO A 50 1.49 -5.97 -15.31
C PRO A 50 2.95 -5.56 -15.57
N TRP A 51 3.25 -4.28 -15.80
CA TRP A 51 4.61 -3.83 -15.94
C TRP A 51 5.31 -3.74 -14.57
N LEU A 52 4.66 -3.16 -13.57
CA LEU A 52 5.19 -3.07 -12.20
C LEU A 52 5.52 -4.46 -11.63
N ARG A 53 4.65 -5.44 -11.86
CA ARG A 53 4.83 -6.82 -11.39
C ARG A 53 6.05 -7.54 -11.99
N LYS A 54 6.62 -7.04 -13.09
CA LYS A 54 7.87 -7.55 -13.68
C LYS A 54 9.11 -6.98 -12.99
N ILE A 55 8.98 -5.92 -12.22
CA ILE A 55 10.10 -5.29 -11.53
C ILE A 55 10.47 -6.11 -10.30
N LYS A 56 11.75 -6.48 -10.21
CA LYS A 56 12.24 -7.27 -9.07
C LYS A 56 12.03 -6.55 -7.74
N GLY A 57 11.26 -7.18 -6.87
CA GLY A 57 10.97 -6.66 -5.53
C GLY A 57 9.70 -5.81 -5.44
N VAL A 58 8.93 -5.73 -6.53
CA VAL A 58 7.56 -5.19 -6.53
C VAL A 58 6.59 -6.36 -6.43
N GLY A 59 6.00 -6.54 -5.25
CA GLY A 59 4.91 -7.46 -4.98
C GLY A 59 3.55 -6.81 -5.31
N ASP A 60 2.44 -7.53 -5.07
CA ASP A 60 1.08 -7.02 -5.34
C ASP A 60 0.78 -5.77 -4.52
N GLU A 61 0.98 -5.81 -3.21
CA GLU A 61 0.83 -4.68 -2.30
C GLU A 61 1.68 -3.47 -2.71
N THR A 62 2.97 -3.69 -3.04
CA THR A 62 3.85 -2.60 -3.49
C THR A 62 3.40 -2.03 -4.84
N CYS A 63 2.96 -2.89 -5.75
CA CYS A 63 2.43 -2.49 -7.04
C CYS A 63 1.22 -1.57 -6.88
N ASP A 64 0.24 -2.01 -6.12
CA ASP A 64 -1.01 -1.28 -5.93
C ASP A 64 -0.80 -0.01 -5.08
N SER A 65 0.15 -0.04 -4.12
CA SER A 65 0.59 1.18 -3.41
C SER A 65 1.21 2.21 -4.35
N ILE A 66 2.03 1.80 -5.32
CA ILE A 66 2.59 2.73 -6.33
C ILE A 66 1.47 3.32 -7.19
N LEU A 67 0.55 2.49 -7.69
CA LEU A 67 -0.56 2.95 -8.52
C LEU A 67 -1.48 3.91 -7.76
N CYS A 68 -1.83 3.57 -6.53
CA CYS A 68 -2.72 4.37 -5.69
C CYS A 68 -2.06 5.68 -5.24
N TYR A 69 -0.95 5.60 -4.50
CA TYR A 69 -0.36 6.75 -3.83
C TYR A 69 0.53 7.62 -4.73
N ALA A 70 1.29 7.01 -5.63
CA ALA A 70 2.22 7.76 -6.47
C ALA A 70 1.61 8.19 -7.80
N CYS A 71 0.71 7.39 -8.36
CA CYS A 71 0.13 7.63 -9.68
C CYS A 71 -1.33 8.13 -9.61
N GLY A 72 -1.95 8.23 -8.43
CA GLY A 72 -3.32 8.72 -8.28
C GLY A 72 -4.38 7.83 -8.93
N GLN A 73 -4.08 6.55 -9.19
CA GLN A 73 -5.03 5.64 -9.82
C GLN A 73 -6.01 5.08 -8.79
N GLU A 74 -7.23 4.80 -9.22
CA GLU A 74 -8.29 4.21 -8.40
C GLU A 74 -8.03 2.71 -8.17
N VAL A 75 -7.02 2.42 -7.35
CA VAL A 75 -6.59 1.05 -7.00
C VAL A 75 -6.61 0.91 -5.49
N MET A 76 -7.39 -0.06 -4.98
CA MET A 76 -7.42 -0.36 -3.56
C MET A 76 -6.16 -1.13 -3.14
N VAL A 77 -5.48 -0.61 -2.13
CA VAL A 77 -4.34 -1.30 -1.51
C VAL A 77 -4.85 -2.23 -0.42
N ALA A 78 -4.60 -3.52 -0.60
CA ALA A 78 -4.86 -4.55 0.39
C ALA A 78 -3.53 -4.98 1.02
N ASP A 79 -3.42 -4.87 2.32
CA ASP A 79 -2.21 -5.21 3.04
C ASP A 79 -2.44 -6.28 4.12
N SER A 80 -1.39 -6.68 4.78
CA SER A 80 -1.50 -7.65 5.87
C SER A 80 -2.29 -7.11 7.08
N TYR A 81 -2.41 -5.80 7.26
CA TYR A 81 -3.22 -5.21 8.32
C TYR A 81 -4.71 -5.26 7.99
N SER A 82 -5.08 -5.02 6.75
CA SER A 82 -6.45 -5.21 6.25
C SER A 82 -6.92 -6.65 6.49
N ALA A 83 -6.09 -7.64 6.10
CA ALA A 83 -6.40 -9.06 6.34
C ALA A 83 -6.58 -9.38 7.84
N ARG A 84 -5.75 -8.79 8.72
CA ARG A 84 -5.85 -9.03 10.17
C ARG A 84 -7.10 -8.43 10.78
N ILE A 85 -7.49 -7.21 10.39
CA ILE A 85 -8.73 -6.60 10.85
C ILE A 85 -9.92 -7.46 10.42
N LEU A 86 -9.99 -7.81 9.14
CA LEU A 86 -11.08 -8.64 8.60
C LEU A 86 -11.10 -10.04 9.22
N GLY A 87 -9.93 -10.63 9.46
CA GLY A 87 -9.79 -11.89 10.19
C GLY A 87 -10.37 -11.82 11.61
N ALA A 88 -10.27 -10.67 12.29
CA ALA A 88 -10.92 -10.48 13.59
C ALA A 88 -12.45 -10.51 13.51
N PHE A 89 -13.05 -10.27 12.33
CA PHE A 89 -14.48 -10.44 12.05
C PHE A 89 -14.85 -11.80 11.47
N GLY A 90 -13.87 -12.69 11.29
CA GLY A 90 -14.09 -14.05 10.78
C GLY A 90 -14.00 -14.21 9.26
N TYR A 91 -13.50 -13.18 8.56
CA TYR A 91 -13.21 -13.29 7.13
C TYR A 91 -11.83 -13.90 6.90
N GLU A 92 -11.73 -14.77 5.91
CA GLU A 92 -10.49 -15.40 5.45
C GLU A 92 -10.36 -15.21 3.94
N PHE A 93 -9.15 -14.90 3.46
CA PHE A 93 -8.87 -14.67 2.05
C PHE A 93 -7.71 -15.55 1.61
N GLU A 94 -7.85 -16.22 0.48
CA GLU A 94 -6.83 -17.13 -0.07
C GLU A 94 -5.73 -16.38 -0.81
N SER A 95 -6.00 -15.15 -1.28
CA SER A 95 -5.08 -14.36 -2.08
C SER A 95 -5.17 -12.86 -1.81
N TYR A 96 -4.13 -12.15 -2.25
CA TYR A 96 -4.12 -10.68 -2.26
C TYR A 96 -5.25 -10.12 -3.14
N ASP A 97 -5.43 -10.70 -4.33
CA ASP A 97 -6.42 -10.21 -5.29
C ASP A 97 -7.84 -10.35 -4.74
N GLU A 98 -8.17 -11.46 -4.07
CA GLU A 98 -9.46 -11.66 -3.40
C GLU A 98 -9.71 -10.61 -2.30
N LEU A 99 -8.72 -10.34 -1.45
CA LEU A 99 -8.81 -9.31 -0.42
C LEU A 99 -8.98 -7.91 -1.03
N SER A 100 -8.22 -7.59 -2.07
CA SER A 100 -8.30 -6.30 -2.75
C SER A 100 -9.64 -6.08 -3.44
N GLU A 101 -10.18 -7.11 -4.09
CA GLU A 101 -11.50 -7.08 -4.70
C GLU A 101 -12.60 -6.87 -3.65
N TRP A 102 -12.57 -7.65 -2.56
CA TRP A 102 -13.52 -7.51 -1.46
C TRP A 102 -13.50 -6.09 -0.84
N LEU A 103 -12.31 -5.54 -0.59
CA LEU A 103 -12.18 -4.18 -0.07
C LEU A 103 -12.69 -3.12 -1.05
N SER A 104 -12.55 -3.34 -2.35
CA SER A 104 -13.03 -2.42 -3.39
C SER A 104 -14.56 -2.40 -3.52
N GLU A 105 -15.26 -3.44 -3.04
CA GLU A 105 -16.72 -3.53 -3.04
C GLU A 105 -17.39 -2.82 -1.84
N LEU A 106 -16.63 -2.30 -0.88
CA LEU A 106 -17.17 -1.57 0.26
C LEU A 106 -17.93 -0.32 -0.17
N ASP A 107 -18.94 0.07 0.61
CA ASP A 107 -19.69 1.33 0.39
C ASP A 107 -18.82 2.55 0.71
N PHE A 108 -18.06 3.00 -0.29
CA PHE A 108 -17.17 4.15 -0.15
C PHE A 108 -17.88 5.49 0.01
N LYS A 109 -19.20 5.59 -0.18
CA LYS A 109 -19.95 6.83 0.13
C LYS A 109 -19.83 7.19 1.60
N ARG A 110 -19.83 6.19 2.48
CA ARG A 110 -19.57 6.39 3.91
C ARG A 110 -18.12 6.76 4.18
N VAL A 111 -17.17 6.13 3.49
CA VAL A 111 -15.75 6.44 3.60
C VAL A 111 -15.48 7.88 3.15
N PHE A 112 -16.06 8.35 2.05
CA PHE A 112 -15.96 9.75 1.61
C PHE A 112 -16.41 10.72 2.69
N SER A 113 -17.56 10.47 3.31
CA SER A 113 -18.08 11.31 4.39
C SER A 113 -17.17 11.34 5.62
N VAL A 114 -16.62 10.20 6.02
CA VAL A 114 -15.77 10.09 7.22
C VAL A 114 -14.38 10.66 6.98
N CYS A 115 -13.80 10.44 5.81
CA CYS A 115 -12.44 10.86 5.48
C CYS A 115 -12.36 12.25 4.85
N GLY A 116 -13.50 12.88 4.51
CA GLY A 116 -13.51 14.17 3.78
C GLY A 116 -12.91 14.04 2.38
N ALA A 117 -13.06 12.89 1.74
CA ALA A 117 -12.53 12.63 0.40
C ALA A 117 -13.49 13.12 -0.67
N ASP A 118 -12.96 13.71 -1.74
CA ASP A 118 -13.73 14.22 -2.87
C ASP A 118 -13.73 13.29 -4.09
N ASP A 119 -12.83 12.30 -4.10
CA ASP A 119 -12.67 11.32 -5.17
C ASP A 119 -12.31 9.93 -4.63
N VAL A 120 -12.40 8.90 -5.49
CA VAL A 120 -12.18 7.49 -5.14
C VAL A 120 -10.75 7.22 -4.71
N ASN A 121 -9.76 7.78 -5.40
CA ASN A 121 -8.36 7.57 -5.05
C ASN A 121 -8.03 8.13 -3.66
N THR A 122 -8.47 9.37 -3.38
CA THR A 122 -8.32 9.99 -2.05
C THR A 122 -9.00 9.17 -0.97
N ALA A 123 -10.19 8.61 -1.24
CA ALA A 123 -10.89 7.73 -0.30
C ALA A 123 -10.12 6.43 -0.05
N TYR A 124 -9.55 5.83 -1.08
CA TYR A 124 -8.73 4.61 -0.94
C TYR A 124 -7.46 4.87 -0.13
N CYS A 125 -6.76 5.96 -0.43
CA CYS A 125 -5.58 6.38 0.35
C CYS A 125 -5.92 6.61 1.82
N ALA A 126 -7.00 7.34 2.10
CA ALA A 126 -7.43 7.63 3.46
C ALA A 126 -7.85 6.37 4.22
N PHE A 127 -8.61 5.49 3.59
CA PHE A 127 -9.07 4.24 4.18
C PHE A 127 -7.91 3.31 4.52
N HIS A 128 -6.99 3.10 3.58
CA HIS A 128 -5.78 2.31 3.82
C HIS A 128 -4.91 2.94 4.94
N GLY A 129 -4.75 4.27 4.94
CA GLY A 129 -4.03 4.98 6.00
C GLY A 129 -4.65 4.79 7.38
N LEU A 130 -5.98 4.80 7.50
CA LEU A 130 -6.69 4.54 8.76
C LEU A 130 -6.48 3.11 9.26
N ILE A 131 -6.49 2.12 8.37
CA ILE A 131 -6.19 0.73 8.70
C ILE A 131 -4.76 0.60 9.25
N ASP A 132 -3.79 1.21 8.56
CA ASP A 132 -2.38 1.19 8.95
C ASP A 132 -2.16 1.83 10.32
N GLU A 133 -2.69 3.02 10.54
CA GLU A 133 -2.60 3.74 11.83
C GLU A 133 -3.31 2.98 12.96
N PHE A 134 -4.50 2.42 12.73
CA PHE A 134 -5.19 1.61 13.71
C PHE A 134 -4.37 0.38 14.11
N CYS A 135 -3.84 -0.35 13.14
CA CYS A 135 -3.04 -1.54 13.43
C CYS A 135 -1.70 -1.20 14.10
N LYS A 136 -1.02 -0.13 13.72
CA LYS A 136 0.18 0.35 14.42
C LYS A 136 -0.10 0.67 15.90
N ALA A 137 -1.26 1.23 16.20
CA ALA A 137 -1.66 1.55 17.57
C ALA A 137 -2.05 0.30 18.38
N HIS A 138 -2.81 -0.61 17.77
CA HIS A 138 -3.56 -1.65 18.47
C HIS A 138 -3.12 -3.10 18.19
N PHE A 139 -2.25 -3.36 17.20
CA PHE A 139 -1.77 -4.70 16.87
C PHE A 139 -0.29 -4.85 17.20
N LYS A 140 0.02 -5.62 18.25
CA LYS A 140 1.39 -5.85 18.73
C LYS A 140 1.58 -7.31 19.14
N GLY A 141 2.77 -7.87 18.81
CA GLY A 141 3.08 -9.25 19.19
C GLY A 141 2.12 -10.28 18.56
N GLY A 142 1.62 -10.00 17.35
CA GLY A 142 0.74 -10.92 16.61
C GLY A 142 -0.74 -10.90 17.03
N LYS A 143 -1.17 -9.97 17.88
CA LYS A 143 -2.56 -9.88 18.39
C LYS A 143 -3.02 -8.43 18.58
N PHE A 144 -4.33 -8.25 18.50
CA PHE A 144 -4.97 -6.99 18.88
C PHE A 144 -5.03 -6.84 20.42
N ASP A 145 -4.95 -5.61 20.88
CA ASP A 145 -5.12 -5.28 22.28
C ASP A 145 -6.61 -5.33 22.72
N GLU A 146 -6.87 -5.25 24.02
CA GLU A 146 -8.24 -5.32 24.56
C GLU A 146 -9.14 -4.21 24.05
N LYS A 147 -8.59 -3.02 23.78
CA LYS A 147 -9.37 -1.88 23.28
C LYS A 147 -9.90 -2.15 21.87
N ALA A 148 -9.04 -2.69 20.99
CA ALA A 148 -9.46 -3.09 19.65
C ALA A 148 -10.46 -4.24 19.69
N LEU A 149 -10.23 -5.26 20.53
CA LEU A 149 -11.15 -6.40 20.66
C LEU A 149 -12.55 -5.97 21.12
N ARG A 150 -12.64 -5.09 22.12
CA ARG A 150 -13.93 -4.51 22.57
C ARG A 150 -14.62 -3.71 21.45
N LEU A 151 -13.84 -2.96 20.64
CA LEU A 151 -14.40 -2.25 19.49
C LEU A 151 -14.99 -3.23 18.48
N PHE A 152 -14.28 -4.30 18.14
CA PHE A 152 -14.75 -5.32 17.22
C PHE A 152 -16.01 -6.04 17.73
N GLU A 153 -16.09 -6.33 19.03
CA GLU A 153 -17.29 -6.91 19.65
C GLU A 153 -18.53 -6.01 19.49
N ASN A 154 -18.35 -4.69 19.61
CA ASN A 154 -19.44 -3.72 19.45
C ASN A 154 -19.89 -3.52 18.00
N LEU A 155 -19.09 -3.94 17.02
CA LEU A 155 -19.37 -3.80 15.59
C LEU A 155 -19.96 -5.08 14.96
N ARG A 156 -20.00 -6.18 15.73
CA ARG A 156 -20.63 -7.46 15.31
C ARG A 156 -22.13 -7.46 15.59
#